data_e4e3a9ade66b4f05d611639587a0b496
#
_entry.id   e4e3a9ade66b4f05d611639587a0b496
#
_cell.length_a   1.000
_cell.length_b   1.000
_cell.length_c   1.000
_cell.angle_alpha   90.00
_cell.angle_beta   90.00
_cell.angle_gamma   90.00
#
_symmetry.space_group_name_H-M   'P 1'
#
loop_
_entity.id
_entity.type
_entity.pdbx_description
1 polymer ?
#
loop_
_entity_poly.entity_id
_entity_poly.type
_entity_poly.pdbx_seq_one_letter_code
_entity_poly.pdbx_strand_id
1 'polypeptide(L)'
;MCTSIVVNGKKTVVGWNLDILDMEYRVRPDKDGVYIEINDPKEGWMPLFGANSRGDFVGMPTCWPHDMRSDPTPGAENIIMLNIDLLLQKKTLAEVKAIAETRPVRSVPGLTFMSALSDADGNVLHIVPGQGCRYFEKPAYKIMTNFSPFKGTTEQHPWMGADRYAKAESMMKDDFDVRDCFAVLEAVSQEVCPTVVSMVFDVGEKTVRWCENRRWDEVKEARL
;
A
#
# COMPACT_ATOMS: atom_id res chain seq x y z
N MET A 1 3.47 7.14 8.20
CA MET A 1 3.41 5.68 8.53
C MET A 1 2.15 5.13 7.88
N CYS A 2 2.04 3.84 7.59
CA CYS A 2 0.87 3.35 6.83
C CYS A 2 0.58 1.89 7.18
N THR A 3 -0.60 1.40 6.78
CA THR A 3 -0.97 -0.02 6.88
C THR A 3 -1.60 -0.46 5.57
N SER A 4 -1.11 -1.56 5.00
CA SER A 4 -1.67 -2.23 3.82
C SER A 4 -2.15 -3.63 4.20
N ILE A 5 -3.31 -4.01 3.69
CA ILE A 5 -3.94 -5.30 3.93
C ILE A 5 -4.45 -5.84 2.60
N VAL A 6 -4.16 -7.09 2.29
CA VAL A 6 -4.80 -7.84 1.20
C VAL A 6 -5.36 -9.11 1.81
N VAL A 7 -6.62 -9.40 1.60
CA VAL A 7 -7.28 -10.63 2.07
C VAL A 7 -7.98 -11.31 0.90
N ASN A 8 -7.65 -12.57 0.68
CA ASN A 8 -8.24 -13.44 -0.33
C ASN A 8 -9.13 -14.49 0.34
N GLY A 9 -10.40 -14.14 0.50
CA GLY A 9 -11.45 -15.06 0.98
C GLY A 9 -12.40 -15.43 -0.14
N LYS A 10 -13.70 -15.32 0.12
CA LYS A 10 -14.75 -15.44 -0.93
C LYS A 10 -14.61 -14.34 -1.99
N LYS A 11 -14.07 -13.20 -1.60
CA LYS A 11 -13.70 -12.06 -2.44
C LYS A 11 -12.29 -11.62 -2.09
N THR A 12 -11.61 -10.95 -3.01
CA THR A 12 -10.38 -10.25 -2.72
C THR A 12 -10.71 -8.84 -2.28
N VAL A 13 -10.29 -8.49 -1.06
CA VAL A 13 -10.46 -7.16 -0.46
C VAL A 13 -9.09 -6.58 -0.12
N VAL A 14 -8.86 -5.35 -0.52
CA VAL A 14 -7.61 -4.64 -0.22
C VAL A 14 -7.92 -3.41 0.63
N GLY A 15 -7.15 -3.22 1.71
CA GLY A 15 -7.27 -2.09 2.62
C GLY A 15 -5.98 -1.27 2.71
N TRP A 16 -6.13 0.04 2.84
CA TRP A 16 -5.01 0.97 2.98
C TRP A 16 -5.32 2.10 3.95
N ASN A 17 -4.45 2.30 4.95
CA ASN A 17 -4.38 3.53 5.73
C ASN A 17 -3.18 4.36 5.28
N LEU A 18 -3.45 5.59 4.85
CA LEU A 18 -2.43 6.60 4.63
C LEU A 18 -2.27 7.44 5.90
N ASP A 19 -1.12 7.30 6.55
CA ASP A 19 -0.75 8.04 7.76
C ASP A 19 0.37 9.00 7.42
N ILE A 20 0.09 10.31 7.36
CA ILE A 20 1.03 11.36 6.98
C ILE A 20 0.89 12.59 7.87
N LEU A 21 2.00 13.35 7.99
CA LEU A 21 2.08 14.66 8.63
C LEU A 21 2.43 15.71 7.58
N ASP A 22 1.78 16.86 7.67
CA ASP A 22 2.14 18.10 6.96
C ASP A 22 2.33 17.95 5.43
N MET A 23 1.63 16.98 4.82
CA MET A 23 1.62 16.79 3.37
C MET A 23 0.22 17.05 2.83
N GLU A 24 0.15 17.83 1.77
CA GLU A 24 -1.09 18.08 1.07
C GLU A 24 -1.47 16.84 0.24
N TYR A 25 -2.70 16.37 0.39
CA TYR A 25 -3.21 15.20 -0.33
C TYR A 25 -4.61 15.47 -0.90
N ARG A 26 -5.01 14.64 -1.84
CA ARG A 26 -6.40 14.54 -2.29
C ARG A 26 -6.73 13.12 -2.74
N VAL A 27 -7.99 12.74 -2.63
CA VAL A 27 -8.51 11.52 -3.26
C VAL A 27 -9.20 11.90 -4.56
N ARG A 28 -8.73 11.38 -5.68
CA ARG A 28 -9.22 11.69 -7.02
C ARG A 28 -9.81 10.43 -7.67
N PRO A 29 -11.15 10.30 -7.72
CA PRO A 29 -11.80 9.34 -8.61
C PRO A 29 -11.62 9.75 -10.08
N ASP A 30 -11.34 8.75 -10.93
CA ASP A 30 -11.19 8.89 -12.37
C ASP A 30 -11.83 7.65 -13.04
N LYS A 31 -12.05 7.70 -14.35
CA LYS A 31 -12.54 6.57 -15.15
C LYS A 31 -11.62 5.33 -15.10
N ASP A 32 -10.33 5.55 -14.90
CA ASP A 32 -9.29 4.52 -14.91
C ASP A 32 -8.86 4.08 -13.50
N GLY A 33 -9.36 4.73 -12.44
CA GLY A 33 -8.98 4.39 -11.07
C GLY A 33 -9.47 5.37 -10.01
N VAL A 34 -9.18 5.05 -8.74
CA VAL A 34 -9.29 5.99 -7.61
C VAL A 34 -7.90 6.15 -7.03
N TYR A 35 -7.39 7.35 -7.11
CA TYR A 35 -6.01 7.68 -6.76
C TYR A 35 -5.95 8.55 -5.51
N ILE A 36 -5.05 8.23 -4.59
CA ILE A 36 -4.62 9.16 -3.55
C ILE A 36 -3.37 9.86 -4.08
N GLU A 37 -3.47 11.15 -4.29
CA GLU A 37 -2.40 11.99 -4.81
C GLU A 37 -1.80 12.83 -3.69
N ILE A 38 -0.48 12.96 -3.72
CA ILE A 38 0.30 13.84 -2.83
C ILE A 38 0.83 15.00 -3.66
N ASN A 39 0.75 16.21 -3.13
CA ASN A 39 1.32 17.39 -3.76
C ASN A 39 2.81 17.50 -3.43
N ASP A 40 3.65 17.09 -4.37
CA ASP A 40 5.10 17.28 -4.27
C ASP A 40 5.45 18.73 -4.70
N PRO A 41 6.26 19.46 -3.92
CA PRO A 41 6.61 20.85 -4.25
C PRO A 41 7.30 21.06 -5.58
N LYS A 42 7.92 20.02 -6.17
CA LYS A 42 8.64 20.08 -7.45
C LYS A 42 7.83 19.47 -8.59
N GLU A 43 7.21 18.31 -8.33
CA GLU A 43 6.54 17.51 -9.36
C GLU A 43 5.03 17.78 -9.42
N GLY A 44 4.46 18.48 -8.41
CA GLY A 44 3.01 18.70 -8.29
C GLY A 44 2.26 17.47 -7.81
N TRP A 45 1.02 17.30 -8.23
CA TRP A 45 0.15 16.21 -7.80
C TRP A 45 0.58 14.86 -8.40
N MET A 46 1.05 13.95 -7.54
CA MET A 46 1.52 12.63 -7.91
C MET A 46 0.56 11.54 -7.40
N PRO A 47 0.03 10.66 -8.28
CA PRO A 47 -0.79 9.53 -7.87
C PRO A 47 0.10 8.42 -7.27
N LEU A 48 0.18 8.36 -5.95
CA LEU A 48 1.11 7.46 -5.27
C LEU A 48 0.46 6.18 -4.75
N PHE A 49 -0.85 6.22 -4.47
CA PHE A 49 -1.58 5.10 -3.87
C PHE A 49 -2.96 4.96 -4.51
N GLY A 50 -3.58 3.78 -4.37
CA GLY A 50 -4.96 3.57 -4.77
C GLY A 50 -5.16 2.32 -5.62
N ALA A 51 -6.33 2.28 -6.29
CA ALA A 51 -6.74 1.18 -7.14
C ALA A 51 -6.99 1.64 -8.58
N ASN A 52 -6.80 0.75 -9.55
CA ASN A 52 -7.11 1.00 -10.94
C ASN A 52 -8.20 0.08 -11.50
N SER A 53 -8.75 0.39 -12.66
CA SER A 53 -9.84 -0.35 -13.30
C SER A 53 -9.43 -1.75 -13.78
N ARG A 54 -8.14 -2.04 -13.93
CA ARG A 54 -7.61 -3.39 -14.19
C ARG A 54 -7.74 -4.29 -12.95
N GLY A 55 -7.82 -3.74 -11.75
CA GLY A 55 -7.92 -4.47 -10.49
C GLY A 55 -6.62 -4.48 -9.68
N ASP A 56 -5.62 -3.69 -10.09
CA ASP A 56 -4.40 -3.55 -9.31
C ASP A 56 -4.60 -2.54 -8.17
N PHE A 57 -3.87 -2.78 -7.09
CA PHE A 57 -3.79 -1.87 -5.96
C PHE A 57 -2.33 -1.54 -5.61
N VAL A 58 -2.09 -0.30 -5.27
CA VAL A 58 -0.77 0.21 -4.86
C VAL A 58 -0.85 0.84 -3.47
N GLY A 59 -0.14 0.22 -2.51
CA GLY A 59 0.21 0.80 -1.23
C GLY A 59 1.73 0.97 -1.12
N MET A 60 2.18 2.03 -0.45
CA MET A 60 3.61 2.34 -0.35
C MET A 60 3.96 2.84 1.06
N PRO A 61 4.04 1.94 2.07
CA PRO A 61 4.44 2.34 3.41
C PRO A 61 5.92 2.71 3.48
N THR A 62 6.26 3.63 4.39
CA THR A 62 7.67 3.86 4.73
C THR A 62 8.23 2.70 5.54
N CYS A 63 9.51 2.40 5.36
CA CYS A 63 10.23 1.34 6.09
C CYS A 63 11.06 1.91 7.23
N TRP A 64 10.98 1.31 8.41
CA TRP A 64 11.82 1.62 9.56
C TRP A 64 12.60 0.38 10.03
N PRO A 65 13.86 0.50 10.48
CA PRO A 65 14.69 1.69 10.27
C PRO A 65 14.91 1.94 8.78
N HIS A 66 15.09 3.20 8.41
CA HIS A 66 15.37 3.54 7.01
C HIS A 66 16.71 2.93 6.58
N ASP A 67 16.65 1.91 5.77
CA ASP A 67 17.79 1.41 5.02
C ASP A 67 17.92 2.25 3.75
N MET A 68 18.55 3.40 3.90
CA MET A 68 18.61 4.45 2.86
C MET A 68 19.48 4.00 1.68
N ARG A 69 18.93 3.20 0.82
CA ARG A 69 19.49 2.89 -0.50
C ARG A 69 19.04 3.94 -1.53
N SER A 70 19.35 5.19 -1.20
CA SER A 70 19.05 6.33 -2.07
C SER A 70 20.17 6.63 -3.07
N ASP A 71 21.34 6.03 -2.90
CA ASP A 71 22.47 6.23 -3.78
C ASP A 71 22.14 5.80 -5.21
N PRO A 72 22.51 6.61 -6.23
CA PRO A 72 22.26 6.29 -7.62
C PRO A 72 23.13 5.09 -8.04
N THR A 73 22.62 3.88 -7.85
CA THR A 73 23.20 2.68 -8.42
C THR A 73 22.87 2.67 -9.91
N PRO A 74 23.87 2.55 -10.81
CA PRO A 74 23.61 2.45 -12.26
C PRO A 74 22.58 1.35 -12.56
N GLY A 75 21.54 1.69 -13.33
CA GLY A 75 20.46 0.75 -13.68
C GLY A 75 19.44 0.46 -12.58
N ALA A 76 19.52 1.15 -11.42
CA ALA A 76 18.52 1.01 -10.37
C ALA A 76 17.19 1.68 -10.74
N GLU A 77 16.11 0.95 -10.53
CA GLU A 77 14.75 1.44 -10.72
C GLU A 77 14.28 2.24 -9.50
N ASN A 78 13.52 3.30 -9.74
CA ASN A 78 12.90 4.07 -8.67
C ASN A 78 11.60 3.40 -8.24
N ILE A 79 11.46 3.05 -6.96
CA ILE A 79 10.28 2.36 -6.41
C ILE A 79 8.98 3.17 -6.61
N ILE A 80 9.04 4.49 -6.49
CA ILE A 80 7.87 5.37 -6.70
C ILE A 80 7.40 5.27 -8.15
N MET A 81 8.33 5.30 -9.10
CA MET A 81 7.99 5.23 -10.53
C MET A 81 7.44 3.85 -10.90
N LEU A 82 7.98 2.77 -10.34
CA LEU A 82 7.42 1.42 -10.54
C LEU A 82 5.98 1.32 -10.03
N ASN A 83 5.70 1.91 -8.87
CA ASN A 83 4.37 1.95 -8.28
C ASN A 83 3.40 2.79 -9.13
N ILE A 84 3.83 3.97 -9.58
CA ILE A 84 3.03 4.84 -10.47
C ILE A 84 2.75 4.13 -11.82
N ASP A 85 3.74 3.46 -12.39
CA ASP A 85 3.57 2.74 -13.66
C ASP A 85 2.55 1.59 -13.54
N LEU A 86 2.51 0.87 -12.40
CA LEU A 86 1.47 -0.12 -12.12
C LEU A 86 0.11 0.56 -11.94
N LEU A 87 0.03 1.58 -11.11
CA LEU A 87 -1.21 2.29 -10.78
C LEU A 87 -1.86 2.92 -12.01
N LEU A 88 -1.04 3.51 -12.89
CA LEU A 88 -1.48 4.11 -14.15
C LEU A 88 -1.57 3.10 -15.33
N GLN A 89 -1.53 1.81 -15.04
CA GLN A 89 -1.69 0.69 -15.99
C GLN A 89 -0.63 0.65 -17.12
N LYS A 90 0.50 1.34 -16.94
CA LYS A 90 1.64 1.30 -17.88
C LYS A 90 2.43 0.00 -17.78
N LYS A 91 2.39 -0.66 -16.62
CA LYS A 91 2.96 -1.98 -16.34
C LYS A 91 1.93 -2.87 -15.63
N THR A 92 2.08 -4.17 -15.80
CA THR A 92 1.39 -5.20 -15.03
C THR A 92 2.17 -5.53 -13.76
N LEU A 93 1.54 -6.19 -12.77
CA LEU A 93 2.22 -6.68 -11.57
C LEU A 93 3.36 -7.66 -11.96
N ALA A 94 3.15 -8.50 -12.99
CA ALA A 94 4.16 -9.43 -13.49
C ALA A 94 5.40 -8.72 -14.06
N GLU A 95 5.21 -7.62 -14.80
CA GLU A 95 6.32 -6.81 -15.32
C GLU A 95 7.07 -6.09 -14.19
N VAL A 96 6.36 -5.53 -13.21
CA VAL A 96 6.98 -4.91 -12.03
C VAL A 96 7.78 -5.95 -11.24
N LYS A 97 7.24 -7.17 -11.06
CA LYS A 97 7.93 -8.30 -10.44
C LYS A 97 9.21 -8.65 -11.18
N ALA A 98 9.15 -8.83 -12.50
CA ALA A 98 10.32 -9.19 -13.32
C ALA A 98 11.43 -8.12 -13.23
N ILE A 99 11.06 -6.84 -13.17
CA ILE A 99 11.99 -5.73 -12.96
C ILE A 99 12.64 -5.84 -11.59
N ALA A 100 11.82 -5.97 -10.53
CA ALA A 100 12.31 -6.01 -9.14
C ALA A 100 13.17 -7.26 -8.82
N GLU A 101 13.00 -8.36 -9.57
CA GLU A 101 13.82 -9.57 -9.46
C GLU A 101 15.17 -9.45 -10.19
N THR A 102 15.25 -8.63 -11.23
CA THR A 102 16.43 -8.56 -12.11
C THR A 102 17.23 -7.28 -11.98
N ARG A 103 16.68 -6.22 -11.38
CA ARG A 103 17.32 -4.92 -11.23
C ARG A 103 17.31 -4.45 -9.78
N PRO A 104 18.34 -3.71 -9.36
CA PRO A 104 18.28 -3.02 -8.08
C PRO A 104 17.10 -2.04 -8.03
N VAL A 105 16.38 -2.03 -6.92
CA VAL A 105 15.34 -1.03 -6.66
C VAL A 105 15.83 -0.08 -5.59
N ARG A 106 15.73 1.22 -5.85
CA ARG A 106 16.11 2.30 -4.91
C ARG A 106 14.90 3.09 -4.44
N SER A 107 15.01 3.66 -3.26
CA SER A 107 14.06 4.63 -2.72
C SER A 107 14.53 6.07 -3.03
N VAL A 108 13.97 7.04 -2.32
CA VAL A 108 14.36 8.45 -2.41
C VAL A 108 15.36 8.82 -1.31
N PRO A 109 16.15 9.90 -1.48
CA PRO A 109 17.05 10.36 -0.44
C PRO A 109 16.32 10.64 0.88
N GLY A 110 16.87 10.12 1.97
CA GLY A 110 16.37 10.37 3.33
C GLY A 110 15.14 9.56 3.74
N LEU A 111 14.54 8.77 2.84
CA LEU A 111 13.33 8.02 3.17
C LEU A 111 13.26 6.71 2.38
N THR A 112 13.04 5.60 3.06
CA THR A 112 12.83 4.31 2.41
C THR A 112 11.34 4.01 2.33
N PHE A 113 10.81 3.91 1.10
CA PHE A 113 9.48 3.37 0.84
C PHE A 113 9.58 1.88 0.53
N MET A 114 8.53 1.13 0.91
CA MET A 114 8.28 -0.24 0.46
C MET A 114 7.10 -0.25 -0.49
N SER A 115 6.96 -1.30 -1.30
CA SER A 115 5.74 -1.51 -2.09
C SER A 115 4.93 -2.67 -1.53
N ALA A 116 3.63 -2.44 -1.35
CA ALA A 116 2.60 -3.43 -1.09
C ALA A 116 1.63 -3.39 -2.29
N LEU A 117 1.87 -4.25 -3.26
CA LEU A 117 1.15 -4.28 -4.54
C LEU A 117 0.28 -5.51 -4.62
N SER A 118 -0.89 -5.40 -5.24
CA SER A 118 -1.72 -6.56 -5.58
C SER A 118 -2.37 -6.38 -6.95
N ASP A 119 -2.80 -7.50 -7.55
CA ASP A 119 -3.51 -7.54 -8.81
C ASP A 119 -4.95 -8.07 -8.68
N ALA A 120 -5.67 -8.11 -9.81
CA ALA A 120 -7.04 -8.60 -9.89
C ALA A 120 -7.23 -10.07 -9.45
N ASP A 121 -6.18 -10.88 -9.55
CA ASP A 121 -6.21 -12.29 -9.17
C ASP A 121 -5.97 -12.49 -7.66
N GLY A 122 -5.63 -11.41 -6.95
CA GLY A 122 -5.31 -11.43 -5.52
C GLY A 122 -3.85 -11.81 -5.23
N ASN A 123 -2.99 -11.81 -6.24
CA ASN A 123 -1.54 -11.96 -6.04
C ASN A 123 -0.97 -10.73 -5.34
N VAL A 124 0.08 -10.93 -4.56
CA VAL A 124 0.73 -9.85 -3.79
C VAL A 124 2.22 -9.80 -4.09
N LEU A 125 2.74 -8.61 -4.33
CA LEU A 125 4.16 -8.35 -4.48
C LEU A 125 4.61 -7.31 -3.44
N HIS A 126 5.54 -7.72 -2.59
CA HIS A 126 6.25 -6.83 -1.68
C HIS A 126 7.64 -6.51 -2.23
N ILE A 127 8.00 -5.24 -2.28
CA ILE A 127 9.34 -4.78 -2.67
C ILE A 127 9.91 -3.93 -1.55
N VAL A 128 11.14 -4.24 -1.13
CA VAL A 128 11.90 -3.44 -0.16
C VAL A 128 13.23 -3.05 -0.80
N PRO A 129 13.47 -1.76 -1.07
CA PRO A 129 14.71 -1.29 -1.65
C PRO A 129 15.94 -1.80 -0.89
N GLY A 130 16.93 -2.33 -1.61
CA GLY A 130 18.14 -2.91 -1.04
C GLY A 130 17.98 -4.27 -0.36
N GLN A 131 16.77 -4.81 -0.26
CA GLN A 131 16.49 -6.12 0.34
C GLN A 131 15.84 -7.10 -0.66
N GLY A 132 15.33 -6.60 -1.79
CA GLY A 132 14.71 -7.40 -2.86
C GLY A 132 13.19 -7.37 -2.85
N CYS A 133 12.59 -8.42 -3.43
CA CYS A 133 11.13 -8.55 -3.51
C CYS A 133 10.68 -9.96 -3.12
N ARG A 134 9.39 -10.08 -2.74
CA ARG A 134 8.70 -11.35 -2.51
C ARG A 134 7.35 -11.33 -3.20
N TYR A 135 7.11 -12.34 -4.01
CA TYR A 135 5.83 -12.58 -4.65
C TYR A 135 5.07 -13.68 -3.93
N PHE A 136 3.77 -13.48 -3.77
CA PHE A 136 2.85 -14.43 -3.15
C PHE A 136 1.68 -14.65 -4.09
N GLU A 137 1.54 -15.87 -4.56
CA GLU A 137 0.42 -16.27 -5.40
C GLU A 137 -0.81 -16.46 -4.51
N LYS A 138 -1.78 -15.57 -4.67
CA LYS A 138 -3.08 -15.56 -3.98
C LYS A 138 -3.02 -16.02 -2.50
N PRO A 139 -2.23 -15.38 -1.65
CA PRO A 139 -2.11 -15.78 -0.24
C PRO A 139 -3.44 -15.54 0.49
N ALA A 140 -3.75 -16.31 1.55
CA ALA A 140 -4.97 -16.09 2.34
C ALA A 140 -5.07 -14.62 2.79
N TYR A 141 -3.97 -14.08 3.30
CA TYR A 141 -3.85 -12.63 3.54
C TYR A 141 -2.39 -12.19 3.50
N LYS A 142 -2.18 -10.89 3.32
CA LYS A 142 -0.91 -10.19 3.56
C LYS A 142 -1.15 -8.85 4.21
N ILE A 143 -0.31 -8.56 5.20
CA ILE A 143 -0.30 -7.28 5.92
C ILE A 143 1.10 -6.68 5.78
N MET A 144 1.18 -5.39 5.55
CA MET A 144 2.42 -4.63 5.58
C MET A 144 2.21 -3.34 6.38
N THR A 145 3.09 -3.08 7.32
CA THR A 145 3.16 -1.82 8.06
C THR A 145 4.50 -1.12 7.82
N ASN A 146 5.17 -0.61 8.83
CA ASN A 146 6.37 0.23 8.61
C ASN A 146 7.70 -0.48 8.92
N PHE A 147 7.74 -1.79 8.92
CA PHE A 147 8.95 -2.58 9.05
C PHE A 147 9.15 -3.52 7.85
N SER A 148 10.41 -3.89 7.58
CA SER A 148 10.70 -4.81 6.50
C SER A 148 10.09 -6.20 6.75
N PRO A 149 9.26 -6.74 5.85
CA PRO A 149 8.73 -8.10 5.97
C PRO A 149 9.80 -9.18 5.76
N PHE A 150 11.03 -8.80 5.38
CA PHE A 150 12.13 -9.73 5.10
C PHE A 150 13.05 -9.95 6.29
N LYS A 151 13.08 -9.01 7.23
CA LYS A 151 13.68 -9.19 8.55
C LYS A 151 12.58 -9.68 9.48
N GLY A 152 12.84 -10.69 10.28
CA GLY A 152 11.84 -11.26 11.20
C GLY A 152 11.16 -10.18 12.06
N THR A 153 9.89 -10.40 12.39
CA THR A 153 9.09 -9.45 13.19
C THR A 153 9.55 -9.34 14.64
N THR A 154 10.34 -10.29 15.14
CA THR A 154 10.76 -10.41 16.54
C THR A 154 11.73 -9.34 17.03
N GLU A 155 12.37 -8.60 16.13
CA GLU A 155 13.33 -7.54 16.47
C GLU A 155 12.73 -6.12 16.36
N GLN A 156 11.41 -6.03 16.28
CA GLN A 156 10.77 -4.77 15.94
C GLN A 156 10.37 -4.00 17.20
N HIS A 157 10.48 -2.68 17.07
CA HIS A 157 9.96 -1.76 18.06
C HIS A 157 8.47 -1.48 17.79
N PRO A 158 7.61 -1.34 18.81
CA PRO A 158 6.17 -1.06 18.63
C PRO A 158 5.87 0.15 17.74
N TRP A 159 6.70 1.20 17.81
CA TRP A 159 6.54 2.41 17.01
C TRP A 159 6.81 2.20 15.50
N MET A 160 7.40 1.08 15.11
CA MET A 160 7.58 0.69 13.70
C MET A 160 6.31 0.09 13.08
N GLY A 161 5.21 -0.02 13.83
CA GLY A 161 3.95 -0.59 13.38
C GLY A 161 3.81 -2.09 13.62
N ALA A 162 4.65 -2.69 14.47
CA ALA A 162 4.51 -4.09 14.87
C ALA A 162 3.22 -4.33 15.65
N ASP A 163 2.83 -3.38 16.49
CA ASP A 163 1.57 -3.34 17.22
C ASP A 163 0.37 -3.32 16.27
N ARG A 164 0.39 -2.48 15.22
CA ARG A 164 -0.64 -2.41 14.20
C ARG A 164 -0.69 -3.68 13.36
N TYR A 165 0.46 -4.25 13.02
CA TYR A 165 0.53 -5.54 12.34
C TYR A 165 -0.15 -6.63 13.15
N ALA A 166 0.24 -6.81 14.43
CA ALA A 166 -0.33 -7.82 15.32
C ALA A 166 -1.84 -7.60 15.53
N LYS A 167 -2.27 -6.34 15.67
CA LYS A 167 -3.69 -6.00 15.79
C LYS A 167 -4.46 -6.37 14.53
N ALA A 168 -3.98 -5.98 13.34
CA ALA A 168 -4.61 -6.33 12.08
C ALA A 168 -4.66 -7.86 11.89
N GLU A 169 -3.56 -8.57 12.15
CA GLU A 169 -3.47 -10.02 12.03
C GLU A 169 -4.48 -10.73 12.93
N SER A 170 -4.68 -10.27 14.17
CA SER A 170 -5.64 -10.83 15.12
C SER A 170 -7.11 -10.69 14.68
N MET A 171 -7.40 -9.85 13.68
CA MET A 171 -8.73 -9.61 13.15
C MET A 171 -9.00 -10.33 11.82
N MET A 172 -8.00 -11.07 11.28
CA MET A 172 -8.19 -11.86 10.07
C MET A 172 -9.12 -13.05 10.33
N LYS A 173 -10.00 -13.32 9.36
CA LYS A 173 -10.98 -14.42 9.42
C LYS A 173 -11.36 -14.91 8.03
N ASP A 174 -11.98 -16.10 7.92
CA ASP A 174 -12.31 -16.74 6.64
C ASP A 174 -13.37 -15.97 5.82
N ASP A 175 -14.38 -15.41 6.50
CA ASP A 175 -15.48 -14.66 5.87
C ASP A 175 -15.23 -13.15 5.81
N PHE A 176 -13.98 -12.75 5.57
CA PHE A 176 -13.56 -11.36 5.56
C PHE A 176 -14.21 -10.57 4.40
N ASP A 177 -14.84 -9.45 4.73
CA ASP A 177 -15.50 -8.57 3.76
C ASP A 177 -15.02 -7.11 3.84
N VAL A 178 -15.65 -6.23 3.08
CA VAL A 178 -15.36 -4.79 3.05
C VAL A 178 -15.56 -4.12 4.42
N ARG A 179 -16.59 -4.53 5.19
CA ARG A 179 -16.86 -3.98 6.53
C ARG A 179 -15.79 -4.40 7.52
N ASP A 180 -15.36 -5.66 7.43
CA ASP A 180 -14.26 -6.15 8.25
C ASP A 180 -12.97 -5.41 7.95
N CYS A 181 -12.72 -5.13 6.67
CA CYS A 181 -11.54 -4.36 6.26
C CYS A 181 -11.56 -2.95 6.86
N PHE A 182 -12.69 -2.23 6.79
CA PHE A 182 -12.82 -0.93 7.46
C PHE A 182 -12.65 -1.04 8.98
N ALA A 183 -13.22 -2.06 9.62
CA ALA A 183 -13.05 -2.28 11.06
C ALA A 183 -11.57 -2.50 11.44
N VAL A 184 -10.81 -3.23 10.61
CA VAL A 184 -9.37 -3.38 10.81
C VAL A 184 -8.66 -2.05 10.62
N LEU A 185 -8.93 -1.31 9.54
CA LEU A 185 -8.30 -0.01 9.28
C LEU A 185 -8.58 1.00 10.39
N GLU A 186 -9.80 1.01 10.94
CA GLU A 186 -10.16 1.83 12.10
C GLU A 186 -9.36 1.43 13.34
N ALA A 187 -9.29 0.12 13.64
CA ALA A 187 -8.59 -0.41 14.82
C ALA A 187 -7.07 -0.18 14.80
N VAL A 188 -6.47 0.04 13.61
CA VAL A 188 -5.05 0.33 13.43
C VAL A 188 -4.78 1.77 12.98
N SER A 189 -5.79 2.63 13.00
CA SER A 189 -5.63 4.05 12.67
C SER A 189 -4.82 4.79 13.74
N GLN A 190 -4.20 5.91 13.37
CA GLN A 190 -3.27 6.62 14.24
C GLN A 190 -3.64 8.09 14.43
N GLU A 191 -3.20 8.66 15.55
CA GLU A 191 -3.34 10.08 15.89
C GLU A 191 -2.00 10.82 15.81
N VAL A 192 -0.90 10.19 16.23
CA VAL A 192 0.43 10.83 16.29
C VAL A 192 0.97 11.12 14.89
N CYS A 193 0.81 10.19 13.96
CA CYS A 193 0.97 10.42 12.53
C CYS A 193 -0.40 10.14 11.92
N PRO A 194 -1.27 11.16 11.83
CA PRO A 194 -2.71 10.93 11.67
C PRO A 194 -3.03 10.14 10.41
N THR A 195 -3.95 9.19 10.56
CA THR A 195 -4.56 8.52 9.42
C THR A 195 -5.47 9.52 8.71
N VAL A 196 -5.06 9.94 7.53
CA VAL A 196 -5.77 10.96 6.74
C VAL A 196 -6.69 10.37 5.68
N VAL A 197 -6.38 9.17 5.16
CA VAL A 197 -7.27 8.42 4.26
C VAL A 197 -7.28 6.96 4.68
N SER A 198 -8.47 6.38 4.77
CA SER A 198 -8.68 4.93 4.84
C SER A 198 -9.45 4.50 3.62
N MET A 199 -8.85 3.61 2.81
CA MET A 199 -9.41 3.17 1.53
C MET A 199 -9.56 1.65 1.53
N VAL A 200 -10.70 1.16 1.01
CA VAL A 200 -10.97 -0.26 0.81
C VAL A 200 -11.38 -0.49 -0.64
N PHE A 201 -10.75 -1.46 -1.28
CA PHE A 201 -11.05 -1.89 -2.64
C PHE A 201 -11.62 -3.31 -2.63
N ASP A 202 -12.89 -3.46 -3.06
CA ASP A 202 -13.48 -4.74 -3.43
C ASP A 202 -13.10 -5.03 -4.88
N VAL A 203 -12.15 -5.94 -5.06
CA VAL A 203 -11.56 -6.23 -6.38
C VAL A 203 -12.61 -6.84 -7.31
N GLY A 204 -13.46 -7.75 -6.81
CA GLY A 204 -14.48 -8.43 -7.60
C GLY A 204 -15.61 -7.50 -8.07
N GLU A 205 -16.03 -6.58 -7.21
CA GLU A 205 -17.07 -5.59 -7.54
C GLU A 205 -16.50 -4.36 -8.26
N LYS A 206 -15.18 -4.25 -8.36
CA LYS A 206 -14.45 -3.07 -8.86
C LYS A 206 -14.92 -1.78 -8.18
N THR A 207 -15.08 -1.85 -6.87
CA THR A 207 -15.62 -0.74 -6.09
C THR A 207 -14.61 -0.29 -5.04
N VAL A 208 -14.25 0.97 -5.09
CA VAL A 208 -13.39 1.61 -4.09
C VAL A 208 -14.24 2.43 -3.14
N ARG A 209 -14.04 2.22 -1.84
CA ARG A 209 -14.66 3.01 -0.76
C ARG A 209 -13.58 3.66 0.06
N TRP A 210 -13.82 4.90 0.52
CA TRP A 210 -12.86 5.57 1.38
C TRP A 210 -13.52 6.56 2.32
N CYS A 211 -12.87 6.80 3.44
CA CYS A 211 -13.15 7.94 4.30
C CYS A 211 -11.87 8.75 4.55
N GLU A 212 -12.04 10.00 4.91
CA GLU A 212 -10.96 10.94 5.17
C GLU A 212 -10.98 11.39 6.62
N ASN A 213 -9.79 11.61 7.20
CA ASN A 213 -9.61 12.13 8.55
C ASN A 213 -10.35 11.29 9.62
N ARG A 214 -10.39 9.96 9.43
CA ARG A 214 -11.04 9.01 10.34
C ARG A 214 -12.55 9.25 10.54
N ARG A 215 -13.22 9.84 9.55
CA ARG A 215 -14.67 10.01 9.55
C ARG A 215 -15.34 8.75 8.99
N TRP A 216 -15.36 7.69 9.80
CA TRP A 216 -15.84 6.36 9.43
C TRP A 216 -17.33 6.32 9.10
N ASP A 217 -18.09 7.32 9.49
CA ASP A 217 -19.52 7.55 9.16
C ASP A 217 -19.73 8.27 7.82
N GLU A 218 -18.65 8.82 7.21
CA GLU A 218 -18.71 9.54 5.94
C GLU A 218 -17.95 8.79 4.82
N VAL A 219 -18.32 7.54 4.60
CA VAL A 219 -17.69 6.70 3.54
C VAL A 219 -18.18 7.14 2.17
N LYS A 220 -17.24 7.50 1.31
CA LYS A 220 -17.44 7.78 -0.11
C LYS A 220 -17.21 6.51 -0.94
N GLU A 221 -17.79 6.45 -2.13
CA GLU A 221 -17.68 5.28 -3.01
C GLU A 221 -17.48 5.71 -4.47
N ALA A 222 -16.68 4.94 -5.20
CA ALA A 222 -16.59 5.02 -6.67
C ALA A 222 -16.47 3.60 -7.25
N ARG A 223 -17.12 3.38 -8.38
CA ARG A 223 -17.02 2.16 -9.16
C ARG A 223 -16.07 2.37 -10.34
N LEU A 224 -15.16 1.39 -10.58
CA LEU A 224 -14.15 1.42 -11.64
C LEU A 224 -14.64 0.69 -12.90
#